data_710cd67825a3ad8d2dc0d36571ae85f8
#
_entry.id   710cd67825a3ad8d2dc0d36571ae85f8
#
_cell.length_a   1.000
_cell.length_b   1.000
_cell.length_c   1.000
_cell.angle_alpha   90.00
_cell.angle_beta   90.00
_cell.angle_gamma   90.00
#
_symmetry.space_group_name_H-M   'P 1'
#
loop_
_entity.id
_entity.type
_entity.pdbx_description
1 polymer ?
#
loop_
_entity_poly.entity_id
_entity_poly.type
_entity_poly.pdbx_seq_one_letter_code
_entity_poly.pdbx_strand_id
1 'polypeptide(L)'
;GASAASLRRVESQMSAMLDTLTALATTDPDPTWINGELAERHITPSLTAHDGAGLHIHWTPTSATFDEQVVADILMALAQEICDHGTERFGTCAAVDCDHLFYDATRNGSRRFCSDPRCASRTHTADHRARRRSS
;
A
#
# COMPACT_ATOMS: atom_id res chain seq x y z
N GLY A 1 -12.66 17.25 -11.07
CA GLY A 1 -13.02 15.90 -10.65
C GLY A 1 -12.35 14.83 -11.51
N ALA A 2 -12.20 13.61 -10.98
CA ALA A 2 -11.56 12.51 -11.68
C ALA A 2 -12.37 12.09 -12.91
N SER A 3 -11.72 12.05 -14.09
CA SER A 3 -12.30 11.44 -15.28
C SER A 3 -12.12 9.92 -15.27
N ALA A 4 -12.92 9.19 -16.03
CA ALA A 4 -12.73 7.74 -16.20
C ALA A 4 -11.33 7.39 -16.74
N ALA A 5 -10.75 8.25 -17.57
CA ALA A 5 -9.40 8.09 -18.07
C ALA A 5 -8.35 8.28 -16.96
N SER A 6 -8.52 9.28 -16.09
CA SER A 6 -7.64 9.50 -14.93
C SER A 6 -7.68 8.32 -13.96
N LEU A 7 -8.85 7.78 -13.68
CA LEU A 7 -9.00 6.61 -12.81
C LEU A 7 -8.29 5.38 -13.38
N ARG A 8 -8.42 5.11 -14.68
CA ARG A 8 -7.70 4.02 -15.32
C ARG A 8 -6.18 4.19 -15.28
N ARG A 9 -5.68 5.43 -15.39
CA ARG A 9 -4.24 5.69 -15.24
C ARG A 9 -3.76 5.41 -13.82
N VAL A 10 -4.50 5.84 -12.81
CA VAL A 10 -4.20 5.50 -11.41
C VAL A 10 -4.17 3.98 -11.22
N GLU A 11 -5.20 3.26 -11.67
CA GLU A 11 -5.29 1.80 -11.56
C GLU A 11 -4.10 1.10 -12.22
N SER A 12 -3.73 1.52 -13.44
CA SER A 12 -2.57 0.97 -14.16
C SER A 12 -1.26 1.20 -13.42
N GLN A 13 -1.04 2.41 -12.89
CA GLN A 13 0.17 2.72 -12.13
C GLN A 13 0.22 1.97 -10.80
N MET A 14 -0.91 1.85 -10.10
CA MET A 14 -1.01 1.06 -8.87
C MET A 14 -0.73 -0.42 -9.13
N SER A 15 -1.25 -0.98 -10.20
CA SER A 15 -0.96 -2.37 -10.58
C SER A 15 0.52 -2.59 -10.88
N ALA A 16 1.17 -1.65 -11.57
CA ALA A 16 2.60 -1.74 -11.83
C ALA A 16 3.46 -1.66 -10.55
N MET A 17 3.02 -0.90 -9.55
CA MET A 17 3.70 -0.81 -8.25
C MET A 17 3.43 -2.02 -7.34
N LEU A 18 2.34 -2.75 -7.56
CA LEU A 18 1.92 -3.83 -6.66
C LEU A 18 2.94 -4.96 -6.57
N ASP A 19 3.55 -5.34 -7.68
CA ASP A 19 4.59 -6.37 -7.72
C ASP A 19 5.82 -5.96 -6.90
N THR A 20 6.21 -4.68 -7.00
CA THR A 20 7.32 -4.12 -6.22
C THR A 20 6.98 -4.04 -4.74
N LEU A 21 5.77 -3.62 -4.38
CA LEU A 21 5.29 -3.61 -2.99
C LEU A 21 5.24 -5.04 -2.41
N THR A 22 4.87 -6.02 -3.21
CA THR A 22 4.88 -7.42 -2.80
C THR A 22 6.30 -7.92 -2.55
N ALA A 23 7.26 -7.53 -3.39
CA ALA A 23 8.66 -7.85 -3.17
C ALA A 23 9.21 -7.19 -1.89
N LEU A 24 8.85 -5.94 -1.59
CA LEU A 24 9.21 -5.25 -0.34
C LEU A 24 8.68 -5.96 0.91
N ALA A 25 7.53 -6.58 0.83
CA ALA A 25 6.95 -7.33 1.95
C ALA A 25 7.73 -8.62 2.29
N THR A 26 8.65 -9.03 1.43
CA THR A 26 9.38 -10.32 1.54
C THR A 26 10.89 -10.17 1.60
N THR A 27 11.42 -8.97 1.37
CA THR A 27 12.88 -8.71 1.28
C THR A 27 13.27 -7.49 2.12
N ASP A 28 14.58 -7.33 2.36
CA ASP A 28 15.14 -6.13 2.97
C ASP A 28 14.76 -4.87 2.18
N PRO A 29 14.46 -3.76 2.87
CA PRO A 29 14.04 -2.53 2.21
C PRO A 29 15.18 -1.94 1.37
N ASP A 30 15.04 -2.03 0.06
CA ASP A 30 15.87 -1.26 -0.87
C ASP A 30 15.07 -0.04 -1.34
N PRO A 31 15.44 1.19 -0.93
CA PRO A 31 14.72 2.39 -1.33
C PRO A 31 14.93 2.77 -2.79
N THR A 32 15.77 2.05 -3.54
CA THR A 32 16.14 2.43 -4.92
C THR A 32 14.92 2.57 -5.83
N TRP A 33 13.97 1.66 -5.73
CA TRP A 33 12.78 1.70 -6.57
C TRP A 33 11.88 2.91 -6.26
N ILE A 34 11.63 3.22 -4.97
CA ILE A 34 10.78 4.35 -4.60
C ILE A 34 11.46 5.68 -4.93
N ASN A 35 12.78 5.76 -4.78
CA ASN A 35 13.56 6.92 -5.19
C ASN A 35 13.48 7.12 -6.71
N GLY A 36 13.52 6.06 -7.50
CA GLY A 36 13.31 6.10 -8.95
C GLY A 36 11.93 6.63 -9.32
N GLU A 37 10.88 6.09 -8.70
CA GLU A 37 9.51 6.55 -8.91
C GLU A 37 9.31 8.03 -8.53
N LEU A 38 9.89 8.47 -7.41
CA LEU A 38 9.83 9.87 -6.99
C LEU A 38 10.60 10.81 -7.92
N ALA A 39 11.76 10.37 -8.43
CA ALA A 39 12.60 11.17 -9.32
C ALA A 39 11.93 11.44 -10.68
N GLU A 40 11.09 10.54 -11.15
CA GLU A 40 10.33 10.70 -12.40
C GLU A 40 9.11 11.63 -12.28
N ARG A 41 8.80 12.07 -11.05
CA ARG A 41 7.59 12.88 -10.80
C ARG A 41 7.93 14.31 -10.44
N HIS A 42 7.03 15.24 -10.79
CA HIS A 42 7.09 16.63 -10.35
C HIS A 42 6.63 16.74 -8.89
N ILE A 43 7.54 16.47 -7.96
CA ILE A 43 7.29 16.66 -6.54
C ILE A 43 7.64 18.11 -6.17
N THR A 44 6.61 18.90 -5.89
CA THR A 44 6.74 20.34 -5.55
C THR A 44 5.87 20.61 -4.33
N PRO A 45 6.37 20.34 -3.11
CA PRO A 45 5.57 20.43 -1.90
C PRO A 45 5.08 21.86 -1.64
N SER A 46 3.83 21.99 -1.25
CA SER A 46 3.24 23.25 -0.80
C SER A 46 2.24 23.05 0.32
N LEU A 47 2.15 24.00 1.23
CA LEU A 47 1.12 24.03 2.28
C LEU A 47 -0.12 24.70 1.72
N THR A 48 -1.27 24.09 1.92
CA THR A 48 -2.55 24.62 1.48
C THR A 48 -3.67 24.28 2.46
N ALA A 49 -4.76 25.03 2.38
CA ALA A 49 -6.00 24.75 3.09
C ALA A 49 -7.17 25.02 2.13
N HIS A 50 -7.99 24.04 1.86
CA HIS A 50 -9.17 24.16 1.02
C HIS A 50 -10.25 23.14 1.44
N ASP A 51 -11.46 23.30 0.93
CA ASP A 51 -12.59 22.37 1.11
C ASP A 51 -12.91 22.02 2.58
N GLY A 52 -12.66 22.95 3.51
CA GLY A 52 -12.88 22.73 4.93
C GLY A 52 -11.84 21.83 5.61
N ALA A 53 -10.84 21.36 4.87
CA ALA A 53 -9.68 20.70 5.44
C ALA A 53 -8.75 21.70 6.12
N GLY A 54 -8.14 21.30 7.23
CA GLY A 54 -7.08 22.07 7.87
C GLY A 54 -5.85 22.22 6.97
N LEU A 55 -4.84 22.92 7.44
CA LEU A 55 -3.57 23.05 6.73
C LEU A 55 -2.95 21.68 6.47
N HIS A 56 -2.64 21.38 5.22
CA HIS A 56 -2.05 20.12 4.79
C HIS A 56 -1.06 20.32 3.63
N ILE A 57 -0.25 19.31 3.37
CA ILE A 57 0.74 19.34 2.30
C ILE A 57 0.15 18.77 1.02
N HIS A 58 0.32 19.51 -0.08
CA HIS A 58 0.23 18.97 -1.45
C HIS A 58 1.63 18.68 -1.96
N TRP A 59 1.83 17.52 -2.59
CA TRP A 59 3.13 17.10 -3.09
C TRP A 59 3.38 17.47 -4.53
N THR A 60 2.36 17.91 -5.25
CA THR A 60 2.42 18.26 -6.67
C THR A 60 2.00 19.71 -6.91
N PRO A 61 2.44 20.34 -8.02
CA PRO A 61 1.97 21.66 -8.38
C PRO A 61 0.46 21.67 -8.67
N THR A 62 -0.17 22.83 -8.56
CA THR A 62 -1.62 23.01 -8.81
C THR A 62 -2.05 22.67 -10.24
N SER A 63 -1.10 22.63 -11.17
CA SER A 63 -1.31 22.22 -12.57
C SER A 63 -1.30 20.71 -12.79
N ALA A 64 -0.93 19.92 -11.77
CA ALA A 64 -0.89 18.47 -11.87
C ALA A 64 -2.27 17.87 -12.12
N THR A 65 -2.31 16.82 -12.92
CA THR A 65 -3.53 16.05 -13.17
C THR A 65 -3.93 15.25 -11.93
N PHE A 66 -5.16 14.80 -11.89
CA PHE A 66 -5.67 14.00 -10.75
C PHE A 66 -4.83 12.74 -10.51
N ASP A 67 -4.45 12.03 -11.56
CA ASP A 67 -3.64 10.82 -11.46
C ASP A 67 -2.22 11.12 -10.97
N GLU A 68 -1.60 12.22 -11.41
CA GLU A 68 -0.30 12.65 -10.88
C GLU A 68 -0.36 12.98 -9.39
N GLN A 69 -1.41 13.67 -8.95
CA GLN A 69 -1.61 13.99 -7.53
C GLN A 69 -1.76 12.72 -6.69
N VAL A 70 -2.66 11.82 -7.07
CA VAL A 70 -2.94 10.59 -6.31
C VAL A 70 -1.69 9.69 -6.22
N VAL A 71 -0.97 9.53 -7.30
CA VAL A 71 0.23 8.69 -7.30
C VAL A 71 1.35 9.30 -6.47
N ALA A 72 1.54 10.62 -6.54
CA ALA A 72 2.51 11.32 -5.70
C ALA A 72 2.17 11.21 -4.21
N ASP A 73 0.91 11.39 -3.83
CA ASP A 73 0.43 11.25 -2.45
C ASP A 73 0.70 9.83 -1.92
N ILE A 74 0.42 8.80 -2.71
CA ILE A 74 0.68 7.41 -2.33
C ILE A 74 2.18 7.14 -2.16
N LEU A 75 3.01 7.59 -3.11
CA LEU A 75 4.46 7.39 -3.04
C LEU A 75 5.07 8.11 -1.83
N MET A 76 4.63 9.34 -1.54
CA MET A 76 5.10 10.07 -0.37
C MET A 76 4.66 9.42 0.94
N ALA A 77 3.42 8.91 1.00
CA ALA A 77 2.95 8.16 2.16
C ALA A 77 3.74 6.85 2.37
N LEU A 78 4.05 6.12 1.30
CA LEU A 78 4.88 4.93 1.36
C LEU A 78 6.31 5.25 1.80
N ALA A 79 6.91 6.30 1.25
CA ALA A 79 8.25 6.73 1.63
C ALA A 79 8.31 7.09 3.13
N GLN A 80 7.32 7.84 3.63
CA GLN A 80 7.23 8.17 5.05
C GLN A 80 7.05 6.93 5.92
N GLU A 81 6.18 6.02 5.52
CA GLU A 81 5.93 4.77 6.25
C GLU A 81 7.19 3.90 6.34
N ILE A 82 7.95 3.79 5.25
CA ILE A 82 9.22 3.06 5.23
C ILE A 82 10.26 3.73 6.14
N CYS A 83 10.30 5.06 6.18
CA CYS A 83 11.19 5.78 7.10
C CYS A 83 10.83 5.52 8.56
N ASP A 84 9.54 5.50 8.89
CA ASP A 84 9.07 5.41 10.27
C ASP A 84 9.09 3.97 10.80
N HIS A 85 8.81 2.98 9.96
CA HIS A 85 8.58 1.60 10.37
C HIS A 85 9.31 0.54 9.53
N GLY A 86 10.13 0.95 8.56
CA GLY A 86 10.69 0.01 7.59
C GLY A 86 9.60 -0.66 6.75
N THR A 87 9.88 -1.88 6.27
CA THR A 87 8.92 -2.66 5.49
C THR A 87 8.18 -3.71 6.29
N GLU A 88 8.40 -3.81 7.59
CA GLU A 88 7.87 -4.87 8.46
C GLU A 88 6.35 -4.91 8.55
N ARG A 89 5.70 -3.78 8.24
CA ARG A 89 4.23 -3.68 8.25
C ARG A 89 3.55 -4.11 6.96
N PHE A 90 4.32 -4.31 5.89
CA PHE A 90 3.81 -4.87 4.65
C PHE A 90 3.92 -6.39 4.71
N GLY A 91 2.83 -7.09 4.43
CA GLY A 91 2.79 -8.53 4.48
C GLY A 91 1.91 -9.13 3.39
N THR A 92 2.12 -10.42 3.11
CA THR A 92 1.26 -11.19 2.24
C THR A 92 0.31 -12.07 3.04
N CYS A 93 -0.88 -12.31 2.53
CA CYS A 93 -1.89 -13.11 3.21
C CYS A 93 -1.41 -14.53 3.46
N ALA A 94 -1.55 -15.02 4.69
CA ALA A 94 -1.16 -16.36 5.09
C ALA A 94 -2.18 -17.47 4.73
N ALA A 95 -3.28 -17.14 4.06
CA ALA A 95 -4.23 -18.13 3.57
C ALA A 95 -3.66 -18.88 2.36
N VAL A 96 -3.88 -20.19 2.29
CA VAL A 96 -3.26 -21.10 1.32
C VAL A 96 -3.45 -20.65 -0.14
N ASP A 97 -4.60 -20.10 -0.49
CA ASP A 97 -4.95 -19.70 -1.85
C ASP A 97 -5.10 -18.19 -1.98
N CYS A 98 -4.23 -17.41 -1.32
CA CYS A 98 -4.30 -15.97 -1.32
C CYS A 98 -2.90 -15.35 -1.25
N ASP A 99 -2.59 -14.50 -2.19
CA ASP A 99 -1.34 -13.75 -2.31
C ASP A 99 -1.53 -12.24 -2.10
N HIS A 100 -2.69 -11.83 -1.61
CA HIS A 100 -3.00 -10.42 -1.42
C HIS A 100 -2.04 -9.77 -0.42
N LEU A 101 -1.49 -8.65 -0.84
CA LEU A 101 -0.73 -7.76 0.02
C LEU A 101 -1.66 -7.10 1.04
N PHE A 102 -1.16 -6.87 2.24
CA PHE A 102 -1.83 -6.04 3.24
C PHE A 102 -0.82 -5.15 3.99
N TYR A 103 -1.33 -4.09 4.57
CA TYR A 103 -0.61 -3.28 5.54
C TYR A 103 -1.10 -3.63 6.96
N ASP A 104 -0.14 -3.87 7.86
CA ASP A 104 -0.43 -4.21 9.26
C ASP A 104 -0.44 -2.96 10.13
N ALA A 105 -1.63 -2.40 10.34
CA ALA A 105 -1.85 -1.28 11.24
C ALA A 105 -2.04 -1.72 12.71
N THR A 106 -1.90 -3.00 13.03
CA THR A 106 -2.05 -3.46 14.42
C THR A 106 -0.88 -2.99 15.28
N ARG A 107 -1.14 -2.78 16.56
CA ARG A 107 -0.13 -2.30 17.52
C ARG A 107 1.11 -3.22 17.58
N ASN A 108 0.90 -4.51 17.45
CA ASN A 108 1.93 -5.53 17.67
C ASN A 108 2.46 -6.17 16.39
N GLY A 109 2.10 -5.65 15.19
CA GLY A 109 2.50 -6.27 13.93
C GLY A 109 2.02 -7.72 13.78
N SER A 110 0.82 -8.03 14.24
CA SER A 110 0.34 -9.42 14.38
C SER A 110 -0.64 -9.85 13.29
N ARG A 111 -0.93 -9.01 12.33
CA ARG A 111 -1.85 -9.32 11.23
C ARG A 111 -1.24 -10.41 10.34
N ARG A 112 -2.04 -11.42 10.03
CA ARG A 112 -1.64 -12.55 9.18
C ARG A 112 -2.43 -12.67 7.89
N PHE A 113 -3.60 -12.05 7.82
CA PHE A 113 -4.53 -12.18 6.71
C PHE A 113 -4.87 -10.82 6.12
N CYS A 114 -5.17 -10.81 4.81
CA CYS A 114 -5.68 -9.62 4.12
C CYS A 114 -7.05 -9.18 4.66
N SER A 115 -7.70 -8.22 4.02
CA SER A 115 -9.01 -7.73 4.43
C SER A 115 -10.19 -8.66 4.07
N ASP A 116 -9.96 -9.72 3.30
CA ASP A 116 -10.99 -10.71 3.00
C ASP A 116 -11.23 -11.61 4.24
N PRO A 117 -12.42 -11.51 4.90
CA PRO A 117 -12.70 -12.26 6.11
C PRO A 117 -12.71 -13.78 5.90
N ARG A 118 -12.89 -14.23 4.65
CA ARG A 118 -12.87 -15.65 4.31
C ARG A 118 -11.49 -16.27 4.48
N CYS A 119 -10.41 -15.49 4.31
CA CYS A 119 -9.04 -15.99 4.44
C CYS A 119 -8.76 -16.49 5.86
N ALA A 120 -9.06 -15.70 6.87
CA ALA A 120 -8.91 -16.10 8.27
C ALA A 120 -9.80 -17.29 8.62
N SER A 121 -11.10 -17.24 8.25
CA SER A 121 -12.06 -18.30 8.58
C SER A 121 -11.70 -19.65 7.96
N ARG A 122 -11.29 -19.68 6.68
CA ARG A 122 -10.89 -20.91 5.98
C ARG A 122 -9.66 -21.53 6.62
N THR A 123 -8.66 -20.73 6.94
CA THR A 123 -7.41 -21.21 7.53
C THR A 123 -7.66 -21.78 8.92
N HIS A 124 -8.40 -21.08 9.78
CA HIS A 124 -8.74 -21.61 11.12
C HIS A 124 -9.55 -22.89 11.06
N THR A 125 -10.48 -23.01 10.11
CA THR A 125 -11.26 -24.24 9.92
C THR A 125 -10.38 -25.40 9.47
N ALA A 126 -9.45 -25.17 8.54
CA ALA A 126 -8.51 -26.18 8.07
C ALA A 126 -7.58 -26.65 9.19
N ASP A 127 -7.02 -25.74 9.95
CA ASP A 127 -6.14 -26.03 11.10
C ASP A 127 -6.88 -26.85 12.19
N HIS A 128 -8.12 -26.50 12.47
CA HIS A 128 -8.93 -27.25 13.43
C HIS A 128 -9.21 -28.68 12.95
N ARG A 129 -9.54 -28.87 11.67
CA ARG A 129 -9.75 -30.19 11.09
C ARG A 129 -8.47 -31.05 11.10
N ALA A 130 -7.32 -30.43 10.77
CA ALA A 130 -6.03 -31.11 10.79
C ALA A 130 -5.68 -31.62 12.19
N ARG A 131 -5.83 -30.79 13.22
CA ARG A 131 -5.59 -31.17 14.63
C ARG A 131 -6.48 -32.33 15.09
N ARG A 132 -7.76 -32.34 14.68
CA ARG A 132 -8.69 -33.45 15.03
C ARG A 132 -8.38 -34.78 14.35
N ARG A 133 -7.64 -34.77 13.23
CA ARG A 133 -7.21 -36.00 12.55
C ARG A 133 -5.91 -36.58 13.13
N SER A 134 -5.15 -35.78 13.87
CA SER A 134 -3.86 -36.13 14.47
C SER A 134 -3.99 -36.56 15.93
N SER A 135 -5.21 -36.49 16.48
CA SER A 135 -5.59 -36.94 17.83
C SER A 135 -6.39 -38.23 17.79
#